data_1dd1e56c0fd00f0f0e762be5699e405b
#
_entry.id   1dd1e56c0fd00f0f0e762be5699e405b
#
_cell.length_a   1.000
_cell.length_b   1.000
_cell.length_c   1.000
_cell.angle_alpha   90.00
_cell.angle_beta   90.00
_cell.angle_gamma   90.00
#
_symmetry.space_group_name_H-M   'P 1'
#
loop_
_entity.id
_entity.type
_entity.pdbx_description
1 polymer ?
#
loop_
_entity_poly.entity_id
_entity_poly.type
_entity_poly.pdbx_seq_one_letter_code
_entity_poly.pdbx_strand_id
1 'polypeptide(L)'
;MEKIRLDITKALSFLDPGTLEAYAPQVAAAQTALEQGTCPGNDFLGWLHLPSSITPEFLNEVQAVADTLRSQCDYVVVAGIGGSYLGARAIIEALGNSFSWLVRDDRNPVILFAGNNIGEDYLYELTTYLKGKRFGVINISKSGTTTETALTFRLLKKQCEAERGKEAAKDVIVAIADAHKGAARAAADKEGYKTFVIPDNVGGRFSVLTPVGLLPIAVAGFDIRQLVAGAQDMEKATGLDVPYCDNIAAQYAAVRNALYQKAGKKIEIMANFQPKLHFVAEWWKQLYGESEGKDHKGIFPASCDFTTDLHSMGQWIQEGERSIWETVLSVETPEHELLFPHDEENLDGLNFLEGKRVDEVNKMAELGTRLAHSDGGVPQIRITLPRLNAYYLGQLIYFFEIGCGISGNVLGVNPFNQPGVEAYKKNMFALLDKPGYEAESKAIQERLSQEA
;
A
#
# COMPACT_ATOMS: atom_id res chain seq x y z
N MET A 1 -0.65 24.80 6.29
CA MET A 1 -1.69 23.76 6.19
C MET A 1 -1.51 22.78 7.34
N GLU A 2 -2.59 22.17 7.80
CA GLU A 2 -2.49 21.07 8.78
C GLU A 2 -1.69 19.91 8.18
N LYS A 3 -1.00 19.17 9.07
CA LYS A 3 -0.20 18.00 8.69
C LYS A 3 -0.71 16.78 9.42
N ILE A 4 -0.37 15.60 8.95
CA ILE A 4 -0.50 14.40 9.75
C ILE A 4 0.35 14.55 11.00
N ARG A 5 -0.08 13.94 12.10
CA ARG A 5 0.59 14.05 13.41
C ARG A 5 0.96 12.68 13.93
N LEU A 6 2.11 12.59 14.56
CA LEU A 6 2.61 11.40 15.25
C LEU A 6 2.56 11.63 16.76
N ASP A 7 1.96 10.69 17.49
CA ASP A 7 1.99 10.63 18.95
C ASP A 7 2.61 9.29 19.37
N ILE A 8 3.76 9.36 20.00
CA ILE A 8 4.51 8.20 20.51
C ILE A 8 4.52 8.14 22.03
N THR A 9 3.79 9.02 22.72
CA THR A 9 3.84 9.19 24.18
C THR A 9 3.57 7.87 24.92
N LYS A 10 2.60 7.09 24.46
CA LYS A 10 2.26 5.80 25.06
C LYS A 10 3.25 4.67 24.69
N ALA A 11 4.11 4.86 23.71
CA ALA A 11 5.20 3.93 23.42
C ALA A 11 6.42 4.21 24.29
N LEU A 12 6.65 5.49 24.63
CA LEU A 12 7.82 5.91 25.44
C LEU A 12 7.81 5.30 26.86
N SER A 13 6.65 5.04 27.45
CA SER A 13 6.54 4.41 28.77
C SER A 13 7.08 2.98 28.84
N PHE A 14 7.35 2.37 27.69
CA PHE A 14 7.93 1.02 27.56
C PHE A 14 9.42 1.03 27.21
N LEU A 15 10.03 2.20 27.18
CA LEU A 15 11.45 2.41 26.89
C LEU A 15 12.12 3.14 28.06
N ASP A 16 13.40 2.86 28.28
CA ASP A 16 14.17 3.59 29.27
C ASP A 16 14.29 5.06 28.89
N PRO A 17 14.31 6.00 29.84
CA PRO A 17 14.55 7.42 29.57
C PRO A 17 15.82 7.65 28.75
N GLY A 18 15.75 8.53 27.76
CA GLY A 18 16.87 8.83 26.87
C GLY A 18 17.08 7.82 25.73
N THR A 19 16.27 6.77 25.64
CA THR A 19 16.42 5.77 24.56
C THR A 19 16.26 6.39 23.17
N LEU A 20 15.24 7.22 22.96
CA LEU A 20 15.01 7.82 21.63
C LEU A 20 16.09 8.84 21.27
N GLU A 21 16.58 9.59 22.22
CA GLU A 21 17.71 10.51 22.03
C GLU A 21 18.97 9.76 21.60
N ALA A 22 19.18 8.53 22.10
CA ALA A 22 20.29 7.66 21.70
C ALA A 22 20.11 7.11 20.25
N TYR A 23 18.89 7.07 19.72
CA TYR A 23 18.64 6.72 18.30
C TYR A 23 18.80 7.91 17.35
N ALA A 24 18.69 9.14 17.81
CA ALA A 24 18.73 10.33 16.96
C ALA A 24 20.01 10.39 16.07
N PRO A 25 21.23 10.10 16.55
CA PRO A 25 22.42 10.05 15.70
C PRO A 25 22.37 8.94 14.64
N GLN A 26 21.81 7.78 14.97
CA GLN A 26 21.68 6.65 14.03
C GLN A 26 20.68 6.96 12.92
N VAL A 27 19.56 7.57 13.27
CA VAL A 27 18.52 8.02 12.34
C VAL A 27 19.08 9.11 11.42
N ALA A 28 19.79 10.10 11.97
CA ALA A 28 20.43 11.16 11.18
C ALA A 28 21.47 10.59 10.20
N ALA A 29 22.26 9.61 10.63
CA ALA A 29 23.23 8.93 9.78
C ALA A 29 22.53 8.13 8.66
N ALA A 30 21.44 7.41 8.99
CA ALA A 30 20.64 6.67 8.02
C ALA A 30 20.01 7.61 6.98
N GLN A 31 19.43 8.72 7.41
CA GLN A 31 18.86 9.73 6.53
C GLN A 31 19.91 10.38 5.63
N THR A 32 21.07 10.71 6.19
CA THR A 32 22.21 11.24 5.43
C THR A 32 22.67 10.22 4.37
N ALA A 33 22.73 8.94 4.72
CA ALA A 33 23.13 7.89 3.78
C ALA A 33 22.13 7.71 2.62
N LEU A 34 20.82 7.88 2.88
CA LEU A 34 19.80 7.91 1.84
C LEU A 34 20.02 9.09 0.88
N GLU A 35 20.17 10.29 1.41
CA GLU A 35 20.35 11.52 0.62
C GLU A 35 21.65 11.52 -0.20
N GLN A 36 22.73 10.97 0.36
CA GLN A 36 24.01 10.87 -0.32
C GLN A 36 24.14 9.65 -1.24
N GLY A 37 23.15 8.77 -1.25
CA GLY A 37 23.20 7.53 -2.03
C GLY A 37 24.31 6.59 -1.58
N THR A 38 24.66 6.56 -0.28
CA THR A 38 25.71 5.70 0.29
C THR A 38 25.14 4.51 1.08
N CYS A 39 23.82 4.41 1.20
CA CYS A 39 23.15 3.29 1.87
C CYS A 39 23.14 2.01 1.01
N PRO A 40 22.97 0.83 1.63
CA PRO A 40 22.73 -0.40 0.89
C PRO A 40 21.49 -0.30 -0.03
N GLY A 41 21.63 -0.70 -1.31
CA GLY A 41 20.54 -0.64 -2.29
C GLY A 41 20.31 0.75 -2.88
N ASN A 42 21.30 1.62 -2.86
CA ASN A 42 21.26 2.99 -3.39
C ASN A 42 20.88 3.09 -4.88
N ASP A 43 20.94 1.99 -5.64
CA ASP A 43 20.42 1.91 -7.01
C ASP A 43 18.88 2.12 -7.10
N PHE A 44 18.17 2.05 -5.96
CA PHE A 44 16.72 2.13 -5.87
C PHE A 44 16.22 3.33 -5.06
N LEU A 45 16.87 4.47 -5.15
CA LEU A 45 16.51 5.72 -4.44
C LEU A 45 15.68 6.70 -5.27
N GLY A 46 15.20 6.31 -6.46
CA GLY A 46 14.41 7.18 -7.32
C GLY A 46 13.08 7.66 -6.73
N TRP A 47 12.61 7.04 -5.65
CA TRP A 47 11.42 7.46 -4.91
C TRP A 47 11.68 8.64 -3.97
N LEU A 48 12.92 8.84 -3.51
CA LEU A 48 13.28 9.78 -2.44
C LEU A 48 12.89 11.23 -2.76
N HIS A 49 13.18 11.70 -3.97
CA HIS A 49 12.79 13.03 -4.44
C HIS A 49 11.74 12.97 -5.55
N LEU A 50 11.03 11.84 -5.65
CA LEU A 50 9.99 11.66 -6.65
C LEU A 50 8.89 12.71 -6.52
N PRO A 51 8.33 13.01 -5.31
CA PRO A 51 7.25 13.99 -5.20
C PRO A 51 7.62 15.35 -5.77
N SER A 52 8.78 15.90 -5.40
CA SER A 52 9.25 17.22 -5.88
C SER A 52 9.65 17.21 -7.37
N SER A 53 9.97 16.06 -7.96
CA SER A 53 10.30 15.91 -9.38
C SER A 53 9.10 15.80 -10.31
N ILE A 54 7.91 15.54 -9.77
CA ILE A 54 6.68 15.41 -10.57
C ILE A 54 6.25 16.77 -11.07
N THR A 55 6.21 16.92 -12.42
CA THR A 55 5.84 18.18 -13.07
C THR A 55 4.33 18.26 -13.34
N PRO A 56 3.77 19.48 -13.48
CA PRO A 56 2.39 19.66 -13.91
C PRO A 56 2.10 19.05 -15.30
N GLU A 57 3.07 19.08 -16.20
CA GLU A 57 2.95 18.51 -17.55
C GLU A 57 2.78 16.99 -17.51
N PHE A 58 3.56 16.32 -16.66
CA PHE A 58 3.43 14.89 -16.45
C PHE A 58 2.05 14.53 -15.85
N LEU A 59 1.58 15.30 -14.86
CA LEU A 59 0.23 15.09 -14.30
C LEU A 59 -0.87 15.36 -15.32
N ASN A 60 -0.68 16.32 -16.25
CA ASN A 60 -1.59 16.55 -17.36
C ASN A 60 -1.61 15.35 -18.33
N GLU A 61 -0.45 14.76 -18.63
CA GLU A 61 -0.38 13.56 -19.47
C GLU A 61 -1.11 12.37 -18.84
N VAL A 62 -0.88 12.11 -17.55
CA VAL A 62 -1.59 11.05 -16.82
C VAL A 62 -3.10 11.30 -16.83
N GLN A 63 -3.52 12.54 -16.57
CA GLN A 63 -4.94 12.91 -16.56
C GLN A 63 -5.60 12.75 -17.92
N ALA A 64 -4.93 13.14 -19.02
CA ALA A 64 -5.48 12.97 -20.37
C ALA A 64 -5.73 11.52 -20.74
N VAL A 65 -4.85 10.60 -20.34
CA VAL A 65 -5.05 9.16 -20.54
C VAL A 65 -6.17 8.64 -19.63
N ALA A 66 -6.23 9.10 -18.38
CA ALA A 66 -7.32 8.76 -17.48
C ALA A 66 -8.68 9.21 -18.03
N ASP A 67 -8.78 10.41 -18.58
CA ASP A 67 -10.02 10.94 -19.15
C ASP A 67 -10.45 10.15 -20.41
N THR A 68 -9.51 9.67 -21.20
CA THR A 68 -9.78 8.76 -22.31
C THR A 68 -10.42 7.46 -21.80
N LEU A 69 -9.81 6.81 -20.81
CA LEU A 69 -10.36 5.59 -20.22
C LEU A 69 -11.73 5.83 -19.58
N ARG A 70 -11.91 6.93 -18.86
CA ARG A 70 -13.18 7.31 -18.21
C ARG A 70 -14.31 7.52 -19.23
N SER A 71 -14.01 8.11 -20.38
CA SER A 71 -15.01 8.37 -21.43
C SER A 71 -15.43 7.09 -22.19
N GLN A 72 -14.52 6.12 -22.28
CA GLN A 72 -14.70 4.94 -23.12
C GLN A 72 -15.08 3.67 -22.36
N CYS A 73 -14.93 3.64 -21.03
CA CYS A 73 -15.07 2.43 -20.23
C CYS A 73 -16.04 2.63 -19.06
N ASP A 74 -16.88 1.61 -18.82
CA ASP A 74 -17.68 1.50 -17.59
C ASP A 74 -16.89 0.78 -16.47
N TYR A 75 -15.89 -0.01 -16.87
CA TYR A 75 -14.99 -0.76 -15.99
C TYR A 75 -13.54 -0.62 -16.47
N VAL A 76 -12.61 -0.48 -15.55
CA VAL A 76 -11.18 -0.56 -15.86
C VAL A 76 -10.53 -1.59 -14.95
N VAL A 77 -9.89 -2.59 -15.55
CA VAL A 77 -9.18 -3.63 -14.80
C VAL A 77 -7.71 -3.24 -14.68
N VAL A 78 -7.24 -3.07 -13.46
CA VAL A 78 -5.82 -2.89 -13.15
C VAL A 78 -5.21 -4.27 -12.96
N ALA A 79 -4.42 -4.69 -13.94
CA ALA A 79 -3.71 -5.97 -13.92
C ALA A 79 -2.30 -5.78 -13.37
N GLY A 80 -2.07 -6.22 -12.12
CA GLY A 80 -0.81 -6.05 -11.42
C GLY A 80 -0.76 -6.84 -10.11
N ILE A 81 0.44 -7.04 -9.56
CA ILE A 81 0.66 -7.74 -8.29
C ILE A 81 1.61 -6.95 -7.39
N GLY A 82 1.49 -7.10 -6.08
CA GLY A 82 2.33 -6.42 -5.09
C GLY A 82 2.26 -4.90 -5.25
N GLY A 83 3.41 -4.24 -5.38
CA GLY A 83 3.48 -2.79 -5.56
C GLY A 83 2.79 -2.27 -6.84
N SER A 84 2.57 -3.14 -7.82
CA SER A 84 1.86 -2.77 -9.05
C SER A 84 0.33 -2.65 -8.89
N TYR A 85 -0.23 -2.94 -7.70
CA TYR A 85 -1.65 -2.73 -7.45
C TYR A 85 -1.97 -2.21 -6.04
N LEU A 86 -1.22 -2.62 -5.00
CA LEU A 86 -1.58 -2.32 -3.60
C LEU A 86 -1.64 -0.83 -3.31
N GLY A 87 -0.66 -0.05 -3.78
CA GLY A 87 -0.65 1.39 -3.53
C GLY A 87 -1.82 2.13 -4.20
N ALA A 88 -2.12 1.80 -5.47
CA ALA A 88 -3.28 2.35 -6.15
C ALA A 88 -4.59 1.96 -5.44
N ARG A 89 -4.72 0.69 -5.06
CA ARG A 89 -5.90 0.17 -4.37
C ARG A 89 -6.10 0.83 -3.01
N ALA A 90 -5.02 1.02 -2.26
CA ALA A 90 -5.05 1.71 -0.98
C ALA A 90 -5.67 3.11 -1.08
N ILE A 91 -5.25 3.90 -2.06
CA ILE A 91 -5.77 5.25 -2.28
C ILE A 91 -7.21 5.24 -2.80
N ILE A 92 -7.50 4.37 -3.79
CA ILE A 92 -8.82 4.29 -4.41
C ILE A 92 -9.87 3.86 -3.39
N GLU A 93 -9.60 2.85 -2.56
CA GLU A 93 -10.56 2.38 -1.55
C GLU A 93 -10.67 3.35 -0.36
N ALA A 94 -9.57 4.01 0.02
CA ALA A 94 -9.61 5.01 1.08
C ALA A 94 -10.45 6.24 0.71
N LEU A 95 -10.44 6.65 -0.56
CA LEU A 95 -11.18 7.82 -1.05
C LEU A 95 -12.56 7.47 -1.61
N GLY A 96 -12.74 6.23 -2.06
CA GLY A 96 -13.96 5.77 -2.71
C GLY A 96 -15.16 5.64 -1.77
N ASN A 97 -16.35 5.57 -2.34
CA ASN A 97 -17.51 5.11 -1.62
C ASN A 97 -17.33 3.61 -1.27
N SER A 98 -17.61 3.21 -0.03
CA SER A 98 -17.47 1.81 0.41
C SER A 98 -18.33 0.81 -0.40
N PHE A 99 -19.32 1.31 -1.12
CA PHE A 99 -20.21 0.55 -2.00
C PHE A 99 -20.04 0.93 -3.48
N SER A 100 -18.86 1.44 -3.87
CA SER A 100 -18.58 1.93 -5.23
C SER A 100 -18.84 0.91 -6.34
N TRP A 101 -18.75 -0.38 -6.03
CA TRP A 101 -19.10 -1.48 -6.94
C TRP A 101 -20.60 -1.69 -7.16
N LEU A 102 -21.47 -1.12 -6.30
CA LEU A 102 -22.94 -1.09 -6.43
C LEU A 102 -23.45 0.28 -6.89
N VAL A 103 -22.83 1.35 -6.41
CA VAL A 103 -23.23 2.73 -6.71
C VAL A 103 -22.46 3.18 -7.96
N ARG A 104 -23.13 3.12 -9.13
CA ARG A 104 -22.52 3.63 -10.37
C ARG A 104 -22.39 5.15 -10.31
N ASP A 105 -21.19 5.63 -10.58
CA ASP A 105 -20.94 7.01 -10.98
C ASP A 105 -20.79 7.04 -12.51
N ASP A 106 -21.72 7.66 -13.22
CA ASP A 106 -21.69 7.73 -14.69
C ASP A 106 -20.48 8.50 -15.24
N ARG A 107 -19.74 9.19 -14.37
CA ARG A 107 -18.52 9.94 -14.72
C ARG A 107 -17.23 9.12 -14.59
N ASN A 108 -17.24 8.08 -13.77
CA ASN A 108 -16.04 7.31 -13.43
C ASN A 108 -16.32 5.81 -13.61
N PRO A 109 -15.36 5.06 -14.22
CA PRO A 109 -15.49 3.61 -14.31
C PRO A 109 -15.30 2.95 -12.95
N VAL A 110 -15.90 1.78 -12.77
CA VAL A 110 -15.58 0.92 -11.64
C VAL A 110 -14.19 0.34 -11.84
N ILE A 111 -13.31 0.52 -10.88
CA ILE A 111 -11.97 -0.06 -10.91
C ILE A 111 -12.01 -1.46 -10.33
N LEU A 112 -11.52 -2.42 -11.12
CA LEU A 112 -11.38 -3.81 -10.73
C LEU A 112 -9.89 -4.15 -10.70
N PHE A 113 -9.48 -5.01 -9.76
CA PHE A 113 -8.09 -5.43 -9.63
C PHE A 113 -7.97 -6.91 -9.97
N ALA A 114 -6.96 -7.26 -10.79
CA ALA A 114 -6.69 -8.62 -11.18
C ALA A 114 -5.18 -8.86 -11.39
N GLY A 115 -4.77 -10.12 -11.59
CA GLY A 115 -3.34 -10.43 -11.71
C GLY A 115 -2.56 -10.33 -10.41
N ASN A 116 -3.25 -10.17 -9.30
CA ASN A 116 -2.74 -10.23 -7.95
C ASN A 116 -2.91 -11.63 -7.31
N ASN A 117 -3.50 -12.54 -8.05
CA ASN A 117 -3.65 -13.96 -7.74
C ASN A 117 -3.80 -14.76 -9.04
N ILE A 118 -3.78 -16.09 -8.94
CA ILE A 118 -4.01 -17.04 -10.04
C ILE A 118 -5.18 -18.00 -9.72
N GLY A 119 -6.14 -17.55 -8.91
CA GLY A 119 -7.36 -18.29 -8.61
C GLY A 119 -8.22 -18.42 -9.86
N GLU A 120 -8.49 -19.65 -10.29
CA GLU A 120 -9.24 -19.94 -11.52
C GLU A 120 -10.66 -19.40 -11.44
N ASP A 121 -11.36 -19.63 -10.33
CA ASP A 121 -12.74 -19.14 -10.12
C ASP A 121 -12.81 -17.62 -10.20
N TYR A 122 -11.88 -16.93 -9.55
CA TYR A 122 -11.82 -15.46 -9.60
C TYR A 122 -11.67 -14.93 -11.04
N LEU A 123 -10.75 -15.52 -11.81
CA LEU A 123 -10.52 -15.10 -13.20
C LEU A 123 -11.70 -15.47 -14.11
N TYR A 124 -12.32 -16.64 -13.88
CA TYR A 124 -13.53 -17.06 -14.60
C TYR A 124 -14.71 -16.12 -14.33
N GLU A 125 -14.97 -15.81 -13.07
CA GLU A 125 -16.04 -14.89 -12.66
C GLU A 125 -15.82 -13.48 -13.22
N LEU A 126 -14.57 -12.96 -13.12
CA LEU A 126 -14.22 -11.65 -13.67
C LEU A 126 -14.45 -11.59 -15.18
N THR A 127 -13.91 -12.55 -15.92
CA THR A 127 -14.03 -12.58 -17.39
C THR A 127 -15.48 -12.79 -17.82
N THR A 128 -16.25 -13.60 -17.10
CA THR A 128 -17.67 -13.79 -17.32
C THR A 128 -18.45 -12.50 -17.05
N TYR A 129 -18.16 -11.83 -15.95
CA TYR A 129 -18.80 -10.56 -15.60
C TYR A 129 -18.54 -9.46 -16.64
N LEU A 130 -17.33 -9.38 -17.17
CA LEU A 130 -16.93 -8.36 -18.16
C LEU A 130 -17.50 -8.61 -19.55
N LYS A 131 -18.06 -9.79 -19.82
CA LYS A 131 -18.59 -10.15 -21.13
C LYS A 131 -19.70 -9.19 -21.56
N GLY A 132 -19.55 -8.60 -22.75
CA GLY A 132 -20.47 -7.61 -23.30
C GLY A 132 -20.42 -6.24 -22.61
N LYS A 133 -19.43 -5.96 -21.76
CA LYS A 133 -19.30 -4.67 -21.08
C LYS A 133 -18.18 -3.82 -21.71
N ARG A 134 -18.33 -2.50 -21.61
CA ARG A 134 -17.28 -1.56 -22.05
C ARG A 134 -16.19 -1.52 -20.98
N PHE A 135 -15.15 -2.33 -21.14
CA PHE A 135 -14.02 -2.31 -20.21
C PHE A 135 -12.70 -1.96 -20.88
N GLY A 136 -11.78 -1.46 -20.09
CA GLY A 136 -10.37 -1.20 -20.43
C GLY A 136 -9.43 -1.93 -19.48
N VAL A 137 -8.13 -1.95 -19.81
CA VAL A 137 -7.11 -2.64 -19.02
C VAL A 137 -5.89 -1.75 -18.83
N ILE A 138 -5.45 -1.60 -17.58
CA ILE A 138 -4.13 -1.03 -17.24
C ILE A 138 -3.24 -2.20 -16.82
N ASN A 139 -2.34 -2.60 -17.70
CA ASN A 139 -1.37 -3.67 -17.44
C ASN A 139 -0.11 -3.10 -16.81
N ILE A 140 0.16 -3.45 -15.57
CA ILE A 140 1.28 -2.92 -14.79
C ILE A 140 2.26 -4.04 -14.47
N SER A 141 3.35 -4.09 -15.23
CA SER A 141 4.42 -5.09 -15.01
C SER A 141 5.72 -4.59 -15.64
N LYS A 142 6.76 -4.40 -14.82
CA LYS A 142 8.07 -3.92 -15.30
C LYS A 142 8.64 -4.87 -16.36
N SER A 143 8.69 -6.16 -16.08
CA SER A 143 9.22 -7.17 -17.01
C SER A 143 8.20 -7.70 -18.02
N GLY A 144 6.91 -7.70 -17.64
CA GLY A 144 5.85 -8.37 -18.40
C GLY A 144 5.88 -9.89 -18.32
N THR A 145 6.72 -10.46 -17.44
CA THR A 145 6.89 -11.92 -17.29
C THR A 145 6.46 -12.44 -15.92
N THR A 146 5.98 -11.56 -15.04
CA THR A 146 5.35 -11.96 -13.77
C THR A 146 4.14 -12.81 -14.10
N THR A 147 4.15 -14.07 -13.66
CA THR A 147 3.20 -15.10 -14.11
C THR A 147 1.76 -14.69 -13.93
N GLU A 148 1.40 -14.21 -12.74
CA GLU A 148 0.04 -13.81 -12.35
C GLU A 148 -0.49 -12.69 -13.26
N THR A 149 0.28 -11.64 -13.41
CA THR A 149 -0.08 -10.48 -14.24
C THR A 149 -0.10 -10.83 -15.73
N ALA A 150 0.89 -11.58 -16.22
CA ALA A 150 1.00 -11.95 -17.62
C ALA A 150 -0.16 -12.88 -18.08
N LEU A 151 -0.53 -13.84 -17.22
CA LEU A 151 -1.67 -14.74 -17.46
C LEU A 151 -2.97 -13.92 -17.53
N THR A 152 -3.20 -13.11 -16.52
CA THR A 152 -4.41 -12.28 -16.45
C THR A 152 -4.49 -11.31 -17.63
N PHE A 153 -3.41 -10.62 -17.94
CA PHE A 153 -3.40 -9.69 -19.08
C PHE A 153 -3.67 -10.40 -20.41
N ARG A 154 -3.13 -11.61 -20.61
CA ARG A 154 -3.38 -12.40 -21.83
C ARG A 154 -4.87 -12.72 -22.01
N LEU A 155 -5.56 -13.08 -20.92
CA LEU A 155 -7.02 -13.35 -20.94
C LEU A 155 -7.81 -12.07 -21.24
N LEU A 156 -7.55 -10.98 -20.49
CA LEU A 156 -8.27 -9.72 -20.63
C LEU A 156 -8.04 -9.04 -21.98
N LYS A 157 -6.79 -9.05 -22.49
CA LYS A 157 -6.45 -8.55 -23.82
C LYS A 157 -7.27 -9.27 -24.88
N LYS A 158 -7.23 -10.62 -24.89
CA LYS A 158 -7.97 -11.45 -25.86
C LYS A 158 -9.47 -11.12 -25.84
N GLN A 159 -10.05 -10.98 -24.66
CA GLN A 159 -11.46 -10.65 -24.51
C GLN A 159 -11.76 -9.22 -24.98
N CYS A 160 -10.96 -8.23 -24.57
CA CYS A 160 -11.13 -6.85 -24.99
C CYS A 160 -11.07 -6.68 -26.52
N GLU A 161 -10.09 -7.34 -27.15
CA GLU A 161 -9.94 -7.34 -28.63
C GLU A 161 -11.11 -8.06 -29.34
N ALA A 162 -11.65 -9.14 -28.76
CA ALA A 162 -12.77 -9.86 -29.32
C ALA A 162 -14.07 -9.05 -29.27
N GLU A 163 -14.28 -8.26 -28.23
CA GLU A 163 -15.52 -7.50 -28.01
C GLU A 163 -15.52 -6.12 -28.68
N ARG A 164 -14.36 -5.44 -28.70
CA ARG A 164 -14.23 -4.08 -29.26
C ARG A 164 -13.67 -4.04 -30.66
N GLY A 165 -13.03 -5.13 -31.11
CA GLY A 165 -12.14 -5.11 -32.26
C GLY A 165 -10.75 -4.62 -31.88
N LYS A 166 -9.72 -5.12 -32.58
CA LYS A 166 -8.30 -4.90 -32.25
C LYS A 166 -7.92 -3.41 -32.26
N GLU A 167 -8.42 -2.63 -33.20
CA GLU A 167 -8.09 -1.20 -33.31
C GLU A 167 -8.68 -0.38 -32.15
N ALA A 168 -9.95 -0.57 -31.81
CA ALA A 168 -10.59 0.14 -30.72
C ALA A 168 -10.08 -0.31 -29.33
N ALA A 169 -9.57 -1.53 -29.20
CA ALA A 169 -8.97 -2.01 -27.97
C ALA A 169 -7.67 -1.26 -27.62
N LYS A 170 -6.94 -0.73 -28.60
CA LYS A 170 -5.70 0.02 -28.38
C LYS A 170 -5.91 1.27 -27.54
N ASP A 171 -7.06 1.92 -27.69
CA ASP A 171 -7.36 3.18 -26.98
C ASP A 171 -7.69 2.95 -25.49
N VAL A 172 -8.02 1.72 -25.12
CA VAL A 172 -8.43 1.37 -23.75
C VAL A 172 -7.51 0.36 -23.06
N ILE A 173 -6.42 -0.04 -23.71
CA ILE A 173 -5.35 -0.82 -23.11
C ILE A 173 -4.13 0.08 -22.91
N VAL A 174 -3.71 0.22 -21.66
CA VAL A 174 -2.53 0.99 -21.28
C VAL A 174 -1.51 0.06 -20.65
N ALA A 175 -0.24 0.16 -21.06
CA ALA A 175 0.86 -0.59 -20.46
C ALA A 175 1.74 0.33 -19.60
N ILE A 176 1.95 -0.03 -18.36
CA ILE A 176 2.93 0.62 -17.47
C ILE A 176 4.06 -0.40 -17.27
N ALA A 177 5.20 -0.14 -17.89
CA ALA A 177 6.26 -1.13 -18.08
C ALA A 177 7.65 -0.49 -18.02
N ASP A 178 8.70 -1.30 -18.24
CA ASP A 178 10.06 -0.81 -18.45
C ASP A 178 10.12 0.13 -19.66
N ALA A 179 11.09 1.04 -19.66
CA ALA A 179 11.25 2.03 -20.74
C ALA A 179 11.63 1.40 -22.09
N HIS A 180 12.45 0.33 -22.07
CA HIS A 180 13.14 -0.17 -23.27
C HIS A 180 13.08 -1.68 -23.45
N LYS A 181 12.80 -2.45 -22.39
CA LYS A 181 12.94 -3.91 -22.39
C LYS A 181 11.76 -4.62 -21.73
N GLY A 182 11.72 -5.93 -21.89
CA GLY A 182 10.70 -6.78 -21.29
C GLY A 182 9.50 -7.04 -22.19
N ALA A 183 8.78 -8.12 -21.87
CA ALA A 183 7.65 -8.59 -22.69
C ALA A 183 6.47 -7.61 -22.72
N ALA A 184 6.21 -6.88 -21.61
CA ALA A 184 5.14 -5.88 -21.57
C ALA A 184 5.44 -4.70 -22.50
N ARG A 185 6.69 -4.21 -22.51
CA ARG A 185 7.12 -3.13 -23.40
C ARG A 185 7.05 -3.56 -24.86
N ALA A 186 7.63 -4.71 -25.19
CA ALA A 186 7.62 -5.24 -26.56
C ALA A 186 6.19 -5.46 -27.10
N ALA A 187 5.29 -5.96 -26.23
CA ALA A 187 3.89 -6.13 -26.60
C ALA A 187 3.19 -4.79 -26.85
N ALA A 188 3.43 -3.80 -25.98
CA ALA A 188 2.83 -2.47 -26.13
C ALA A 188 3.30 -1.76 -27.41
N ASP A 189 4.59 -1.81 -27.71
CA ASP A 189 5.16 -1.21 -28.94
C ASP A 189 4.62 -1.90 -30.20
N LYS A 190 4.51 -3.23 -30.19
CA LYS A 190 3.98 -4.01 -31.31
C LYS A 190 2.50 -3.73 -31.58
N GLU A 191 1.70 -3.63 -30.51
CA GLU A 191 0.25 -3.46 -30.64
C GLU A 191 -0.17 -1.97 -30.69
N GLY A 192 0.74 -1.05 -30.37
CA GLY A 192 0.49 0.39 -30.39
C GLY A 192 -0.29 0.89 -29.17
N TYR A 193 -0.13 0.27 -28.01
CA TYR A 193 -0.79 0.72 -26.77
C TYR A 193 -0.14 1.98 -26.23
N LYS A 194 -0.93 2.85 -25.57
CA LYS A 194 -0.37 3.93 -24.76
C LYS A 194 0.50 3.34 -23.65
N THR A 195 1.68 3.93 -23.45
CA THR A 195 2.63 3.44 -22.43
C THR A 195 3.00 4.53 -21.43
N PHE A 196 3.28 4.08 -20.20
CA PHE A 196 4.02 4.84 -19.19
C PHE A 196 5.21 4.02 -18.71
N VAL A 197 6.21 4.71 -18.18
CA VAL A 197 7.45 4.08 -17.73
C VAL A 197 7.41 3.85 -16.21
N ILE A 198 7.81 2.65 -15.79
CA ILE A 198 8.20 2.38 -14.41
C ILE A 198 9.69 2.74 -14.28
N PRO A 199 10.07 3.75 -13.49
CA PRO A 199 11.47 4.12 -13.35
C PRO A 199 12.33 2.94 -12.87
N ASP A 200 13.52 2.79 -13.44
CA ASP A 200 14.41 1.65 -13.12
C ASP A 200 14.88 1.66 -11.67
N ASN A 201 15.05 2.85 -11.12
CA ASN A 201 15.53 3.11 -9.78
C ASN A 201 14.41 3.26 -8.73
N VAL A 202 13.18 2.85 -9.05
CA VAL A 202 12.06 2.81 -8.09
C VAL A 202 11.60 1.36 -7.91
N GLY A 203 11.67 0.88 -6.66
CA GLY A 203 11.12 -0.43 -6.29
C GLY A 203 9.59 -0.45 -6.31
N GLY A 204 8.99 -1.63 -6.56
CA GLY A 204 7.53 -1.75 -6.69
C GLY A 204 6.75 -1.21 -5.49
N ARG A 205 7.19 -1.49 -4.27
CA ARG A 205 6.52 -1.04 -3.03
C ARG A 205 6.66 0.46 -2.74
N PHE A 206 7.58 1.16 -3.45
CA PHE A 206 7.81 2.61 -3.40
C PHE A 206 7.24 3.34 -4.62
N SER A 207 6.35 2.71 -5.40
CA SER A 207 5.97 3.21 -6.72
C SER A 207 4.61 3.92 -6.79
N VAL A 208 3.96 4.17 -5.66
CA VAL A 208 2.59 4.78 -5.62
C VAL A 208 2.54 6.11 -6.37
N LEU A 209 3.56 6.95 -6.24
CA LEU A 209 3.64 8.26 -6.87
C LEU A 209 4.23 8.24 -8.30
N THR A 210 4.49 7.05 -8.86
CA THR A 210 4.79 6.86 -10.29
C THR A 210 3.49 6.64 -11.08
N PRO A 211 3.54 6.49 -12.41
CA PRO A 211 2.36 6.10 -13.19
C PRO A 211 1.64 4.85 -12.66
N VAL A 212 2.38 3.96 -11.96
CA VAL A 212 1.84 2.73 -11.35
C VAL A 212 0.66 3.02 -10.44
N GLY A 213 0.75 4.03 -9.58
CA GLY A 213 -0.35 4.46 -8.72
C GLY A 213 -1.17 5.59 -9.34
N LEU A 214 -0.52 6.61 -9.89
CA LEU A 214 -1.19 7.84 -10.33
C LEU A 214 -2.23 7.59 -11.43
N LEU A 215 -1.95 6.73 -12.42
CA LEU A 215 -2.92 6.50 -13.50
C LEU A 215 -4.19 5.80 -13.02
N PRO A 216 -4.15 4.66 -12.30
CA PRO A 216 -5.36 4.05 -11.77
C PRO A 216 -6.17 4.97 -10.85
N ILE A 217 -5.48 5.77 -10.02
CA ILE A 217 -6.11 6.74 -9.11
C ILE A 217 -6.84 7.83 -9.89
N ALA A 218 -6.22 8.39 -10.94
CA ALA A 218 -6.84 9.38 -11.83
C ALA A 218 -8.04 8.80 -12.59
N VAL A 219 -7.93 7.55 -13.07
CA VAL A 219 -9.04 6.84 -13.75
C VAL A 219 -10.22 6.62 -12.80
N ALA A 220 -9.96 6.34 -11.53
CA ALA A 220 -10.99 6.27 -10.49
C ALA A 220 -11.66 7.63 -10.19
N GLY A 221 -11.13 8.73 -10.74
CA GLY A 221 -11.69 10.07 -10.59
C GLY A 221 -11.14 10.88 -9.41
N PHE A 222 -10.08 10.43 -8.77
CA PHE A 222 -9.48 11.13 -7.63
C PHE A 222 -8.38 12.10 -8.06
N ASP A 223 -8.22 13.17 -7.27
CA ASP A 223 -7.29 14.25 -7.56
C ASP A 223 -5.84 13.87 -7.26
N ILE A 224 -5.11 13.45 -8.31
CA ILE A 224 -3.69 13.10 -8.22
C ILE A 224 -2.80 14.31 -7.94
N ARG A 225 -3.25 15.55 -8.20
CA ARG A 225 -2.48 16.77 -7.90
C ARG A 225 -2.46 17.02 -6.41
N GLN A 226 -3.60 16.85 -5.73
CA GLN A 226 -3.68 16.94 -4.28
C GLN A 226 -2.85 15.82 -3.60
N LEU A 227 -2.87 14.60 -4.17
CA LEU A 227 -2.06 13.50 -3.66
C LEU A 227 -0.57 13.84 -3.72
N VAL A 228 -0.09 14.31 -4.89
CA VAL A 228 1.31 14.71 -5.08
C VAL A 228 1.69 15.91 -4.22
N ALA A 229 0.81 16.91 -4.11
CA ALA A 229 1.05 18.08 -3.24
C ALA A 229 1.21 17.69 -1.77
N GLY A 230 0.41 16.74 -1.28
CA GLY A 230 0.57 16.19 0.07
C GLY A 230 1.91 15.51 0.27
N ALA A 231 2.33 14.70 -0.69
CA ALA A 231 3.64 14.03 -0.66
C ALA A 231 4.81 15.03 -0.72
N GLN A 232 4.73 16.07 -1.55
CA GLN A 232 5.71 17.16 -1.62
C GLN A 232 5.86 17.92 -0.30
N ASP A 233 4.76 18.17 0.39
CA ASP A 233 4.80 18.85 1.68
C ASP A 233 5.37 17.95 2.79
N MET A 234 5.15 16.64 2.70
CA MET A 234 5.77 15.68 3.62
C MET A 234 7.26 15.48 3.30
N GLU A 235 7.68 15.44 2.04
CA GLU A 235 9.09 15.43 1.63
C GLU A 235 9.85 16.59 2.29
N LYS A 236 9.31 17.81 2.19
CA LYS A 236 9.90 18.99 2.85
C LYS A 236 9.89 18.87 4.38
N ALA A 237 8.82 18.32 4.97
CA ALA A 237 8.68 18.20 6.42
C ALA A 237 9.58 17.12 7.04
N THR A 238 10.19 16.27 6.20
CA THR A 238 11.06 15.17 6.61
C THR A 238 12.46 15.25 6.00
N GLY A 239 12.84 16.40 5.41
CA GLY A 239 14.16 16.65 4.84
C GLY A 239 15.29 16.68 5.87
N LEU A 240 16.55 16.66 5.40
CA LEU A 240 17.75 16.66 6.27
C LEU A 240 17.85 17.88 7.19
N ASP A 241 17.36 19.02 6.75
CA ASP A 241 17.42 20.30 7.50
C ASP A 241 16.37 20.37 8.62
N VAL A 242 15.44 19.40 8.67
CA VAL A 242 14.38 19.35 9.70
C VAL A 242 14.97 18.74 10.98
N PRO A 243 14.92 19.46 12.12
CA PRO A 243 15.38 18.91 13.38
C PRO A 243 14.68 17.58 13.74
N TYR A 244 15.40 16.67 14.38
CA TYR A 244 14.85 15.36 14.76
C TYR A 244 13.53 15.46 15.53
N CYS A 245 13.41 16.44 16.44
CA CYS A 245 12.18 16.67 17.22
C CYS A 245 10.97 17.09 16.38
N ASP A 246 11.18 17.58 15.16
CA ASP A 246 10.13 18.03 14.24
C ASP A 246 9.91 17.05 13.08
N ASN A 247 10.85 16.12 12.87
CA ASN A 247 10.81 15.11 11.81
C ASN A 247 10.07 13.87 12.30
N ILE A 248 8.77 13.80 12.01
CA ILE A 248 7.90 12.69 12.47
C ILE A 248 8.29 11.34 11.86
N ALA A 249 8.84 11.29 10.65
CA ALA A 249 9.28 10.02 10.04
C ALA A 249 10.57 9.50 10.72
N ALA A 250 11.50 10.39 11.07
CA ALA A 250 12.68 10.08 11.84
C ALA A 250 12.33 9.54 13.25
N GLN A 251 11.38 10.19 13.92
CA GLN A 251 10.86 9.72 15.22
C GLN A 251 10.17 8.37 15.13
N TYR A 252 9.34 8.15 14.08
CA TYR A 252 8.68 6.88 13.85
C TYR A 252 9.71 5.76 13.61
N ALA A 253 10.70 5.98 12.78
CA ALA A 253 11.79 5.01 12.56
C ALA A 253 12.57 4.70 13.86
N ALA A 254 12.85 5.73 14.67
CA ALA A 254 13.54 5.57 15.94
C ALA A 254 12.73 4.73 16.95
N VAL A 255 11.46 5.06 17.17
CA VAL A 255 10.63 4.36 18.16
C VAL A 255 10.39 2.90 17.77
N ARG A 256 10.18 2.61 16.49
CA ARG A 256 10.05 1.24 15.98
C ARG A 256 11.30 0.41 16.27
N ASN A 257 12.47 0.93 15.92
CA ASN A 257 13.73 0.25 16.18
C ASN A 257 14.02 0.11 17.68
N ALA A 258 13.67 1.12 18.49
CA ALA A 258 13.81 1.05 19.95
C ALA A 258 12.91 -0.03 20.55
N LEU A 259 11.63 -0.10 20.17
CA LEU A 259 10.72 -1.15 20.61
C LEU A 259 11.22 -2.55 20.20
N TYR A 260 11.71 -2.70 18.97
CA TYR A 260 12.25 -3.97 18.48
C TYR A 260 13.54 -4.38 19.20
N GLN A 261 14.54 -3.48 19.28
CA GLN A 261 15.89 -3.82 19.74
C GLN A 261 16.05 -3.74 21.25
N LYS A 262 15.32 -2.84 21.94
CA LYS A 262 15.45 -2.58 23.39
C LYS A 262 14.31 -3.18 24.21
N ALA A 263 13.05 -3.04 23.75
CA ALA A 263 11.89 -3.59 24.45
C ALA A 263 11.54 -5.04 24.01
N GLY A 264 12.27 -5.63 23.06
CA GLY A 264 12.08 -7.01 22.61
C GLY A 264 10.78 -7.26 21.86
N LYS A 265 10.08 -6.21 21.42
CA LYS A 265 8.86 -6.32 20.61
C LYS A 265 9.21 -6.78 19.20
N LYS A 266 8.42 -7.68 18.60
CA LYS A 266 8.73 -8.30 17.31
C LYS A 266 7.69 -8.03 16.24
N ILE A 267 6.49 -7.65 16.62
CA ILE A 267 5.34 -7.53 15.73
C ILE A 267 4.77 -6.12 15.88
N GLU A 268 4.64 -5.41 14.77
CA GLU A 268 3.89 -4.16 14.68
C GLU A 268 2.54 -4.42 14.07
N ILE A 269 1.48 -4.05 14.79
CA ILE A 269 0.10 -4.16 14.30
C ILE A 269 -0.38 -2.77 13.88
N MET A 270 -0.56 -2.57 12.57
CA MET A 270 -1.26 -1.41 12.05
C MET A 270 -2.75 -1.59 12.32
N ALA A 271 -3.30 -0.78 13.22
CA ALA A 271 -4.71 -0.81 13.57
C ALA A 271 -5.44 0.43 13.05
N ASN A 272 -6.65 0.27 12.56
CA ASN A 272 -7.49 1.38 12.13
C ASN A 272 -8.94 1.19 12.62
N PHE A 273 -9.66 2.31 12.80
CA PHE A 273 -11.08 2.36 13.15
C PHE A 273 -11.93 2.88 11.98
N GLN A 274 -11.34 2.93 10.78
CA GLN A 274 -11.98 3.34 9.54
C GLN A 274 -11.82 2.24 8.48
N PRO A 275 -12.85 1.48 8.14
CA PRO A 275 -12.74 0.35 7.20
C PRO A 275 -12.11 0.71 5.85
N LYS A 276 -12.25 1.96 5.42
CA LYS A 276 -11.60 2.50 4.21
C LYS A 276 -10.07 2.45 4.24
N LEU A 277 -9.45 2.31 5.41
CA LEU A 277 -7.99 2.26 5.57
C LEU A 277 -7.42 0.83 5.50
N HIS A 278 -8.27 -0.19 5.31
CA HIS A 278 -7.83 -1.58 5.19
C HIS A 278 -6.67 -1.76 4.19
N PHE A 279 -6.84 -1.31 2.95
CA PHE A 279 -5.78 -1.45 1.94
C PHE A 279 -4.60 -0.50 2.12
N VAL A 280 -4.72 0.55 2.92
CA VAL A 280 -3.56 1.33 3.37
C VAL A 280 -2.67 0.46 4.27
N ALA A 281 -3.26 -0.30 5.19
CA ALA A 281 -2.53 -1.25 6.02
C ALA A 281 -1.94 -2.42 5.19
N GLU A 282 -2.65 -2.92 4.17
CA GLU A 282 -2.13 -3.96 3.27
C GLU A 282 -0.91 -3.47 2.46
N TRP A 283 -0.96 -2.24 1.92
CA TRP A 283 0.18 -1.62 1.26
C TRP A 283 1.35 -1.41 2.23
N TRP A 284 1.07 -0.93 3.44
CA TRP A 284 2.07 -0.74 4.48
C TRP A 284 2.75 -2.07 4.89
N LYS A 285 1.99 -3.17 4.97
CA LYS A 285 2.57 -4.51 5.21
C LYS A 285 3.57 -4.91 4.15
N GLN A 286 3.26 -4.66 2.88
CA GLN A 286 4.22 -4.90 1.80
C GLN A 286 5.44 -4.00 1.93
N LEU A 287 5.23 -2.69 2.14
CA LEU A 287 6.31 -1.72 2.25
C LEU A 287 7.34 -2.16 3.31
N TYR A 288 6.89 -2.42 4.54
CA TYR A 288 7.77 -2.76 5.66
C TYR A 288 8.22 -4.23 5.64
N GLY A 289 7.35 -5.17 5.30
CA GLY A 289 7.67 -6.59 5.27
C GLY A 289 8.77 -6.93 4.26
N GLU A 290 8.65 -6.44 3.03
CA GLU A 290 9.69 -6.63 2.01
C GLU A 290 10.97 -5.82 2.28
N SER A 291 10.86 -4.70 2.99
CA SER A 291 12.02 -3.83 3.26
C SER A 291 12.84 -4.28 4.45
N GLU A 292 12.23 -4.72 5.54
CA GLU A 292 12.89 -5.02 6.80
C GLU A 292 13.09 -6.51 7.10
N GLY A 293 12.25 -7.39 6.56
CA GLY A 293 12.34 -8.84 6.79
C GLY A 293 13.50 -9.48 6.04
N LYS A 294 14.74 -9.29 6.52
CA LYS A 294 15.98 -9.76 5.89
C LYS A 294 17.00 -10.21 6.93
N ASP A 295 17.94 -11.05 6.53
CA ASP A 295 19.05 -11.50 7.37
C ASP A 295 18.59 -12.10 8.71
N HIS A 296 17.43 -12.79 8.70
CA HIS A 296 16.76 -13.32 9.90
C HIS A 296 16.43 -12.27 10.96
N LYS A 297 16.28 -11.02 10.54
CA LYS A 297 15.86 -9.86 11.34
C LYS A 297 14.55 -9.27 10.77
N GLY A 298 14.03 -8.31 11.46
CA GLY A 298 12.93 -7.46 11.01
C GLY A 298 11.72 -7.50 11.94
N ILE A 299 11.00 -6.40 11.89
CA ILE A 299 9.72 -6.24 12.57
C ILE A 299 8.65 -6.87 11.68
N PHE A 300 7.87 -7.81 12.22
CA PHE A 300 6.79 -8.43 11.46
C PHE A 300 5.59 -7.48 11.36
N PRO A 301 5.19 -7.05 10.16
CA PRO A 301 4.07 -6.15 9.99
C PRO A 301 2.76 -6.94 9.93
N ALA A 302 1.84 -6.66 10.85
CA ALA A 302 0.48 -7.18 10.87
C ALA A 302 -0.53 -6.04 10.78
N SER A 303 -1.81 -6.34 10.56
CA SER A 303 -2.87 -5.33 10.58
C SER A 303 -4.14 -5.87 11.24
N CYS A 304 -4.91 -4.95 11.85
CA CYS A 304 -6.24 -5.20 12.38
C CYS A 304 -7.21 -4.08 11.99
N ASP A 305 -8.42 -4.47 11.62
CA ASP A 305 -9.51 -3.53 11.36
C ASP A 305 -10.45 -3.50 12.59
N PHE A 306 -10.36 -2.44 13.38
CA PHE A 306 -11.21 -2.27 14.55
C PHE A 306 -12.51 -1.55 14.13
N THR A 307 -13.64 -1.81 14.77
CA THR A 307 -13.85 -2.64 15.98
C THR A 307 -13.98 -4.14 15.71
N THR A 308 -14.12 -4.59 14.44
CA THR A 308 -14.40 -5.99 14.13
C THR A 308 -13.35 -6.93 14.72
N ASP A 309 -12.07 -6.60 14.61
CA ASP A 309 -10.99 -7.44 15.16
C ASP A 309 -10.82 -7.35 16.69
N LEU A 310 -11.50 -6.45 17.37
CA LEU A 310 -11.62 -6.51 18.82
C LEU A 310 -12.39 -7.76 19.27
N HIS A 311 -13.29 -8.28 18.41
CA HIS A 311 -14.05 -9.51 18.64
C HIS A 311 -13.31 -10.77 18.17
N SER A 312 -12.04 -10.65 17.79
CA SER A 312 -11.16 -11.74 17.37
C SER A 312 -9.76 -11.58 17.98
N MET A 313 -8.95 -10.70 17.44
CA MET A 313 -7.58 -10.43 17.87
C MET A 313 -7.49 -9.65 19.19
N GLY A 314 -8.56 -8.94 19.59
CA GLY A 314 -8.57 -8.13 20.81
C GLY A 314 -8.20 -8.92 22.06
N GLN A 315 -8.68 -10.15 22.20
CA GLN A 315 -8.30 -11.03 23.31
C GLN A 315 -6.79 -11.30 23.33
N TRP A 316 -6.20 -11.63 22.16
CA TRP A 316 -4.78 -11.93 22.09
C TRP A 316 -3.91 -10.68 22.33
N ILE A 317 -4.33 -9.53 21.79
CA ILE A 317 -3.65 -8.25 22.00
C ILE A 317 -3.67 -7.89 23.50
N GLN A 318 -4.82 -8.05 24.17
CA GLN A 318 -4.98 -7.69 25.58
C GLN A 318 -4.25 -8.62 26.54
N GLU A 319 -4.28 -9.95 26.32
CA GLU A 319 -3.79 -10.96 27.28
C GLU A 319 -2.75 -11.94 26.72
N GLY A 320 -2.43 -11.87 25.42
CA GLY A 320 -1.46 -12.75 24.81
C GLY A 320 -0.01 -12.35 25.13
N GLU A 321 0.94 -12.90 24.36
CA GLU A 321 2.36 -12.61 24.53
C GLU A 321 2.68 -11.13 24.28
N ARG A 322 3.54 -10.57 25.13
CA ARG A 322 3.94 -9.13 25.06
C ARG A 322 4.96 -8.83 23.97
N SER A 323 4.92 -9.53 22.85
CA SER A 323 5.83 -9.39 21.70
C SER A 323 5.42 -8.31 20.68
N ILE A 324 4.28 -7.65 20.90
CA ILE A 324 3.67 -6.71 19.96
C ILE A 324 3.68 -5.25 20.46
N TRP A 325 3.45 -4.34 19.51
CA TRP A 325 2.92 -2.98 19.72
C TRP A 325 1.91 -2.64 18.63
N GLU A 326 1.14 -1.58 18.85
CA GLU A 326 0.17 -1.08 17.88
C GLU A 326 0.57 0.28 17.34
N THR A 327 0.39 0.47 16.02
CA THR A 327 0.42 1.76 15.33
C THR A 327 -0.99 2.06 14.82
N VAL A 328 -1.69 2.96 15.49
CA VAL A 328 -3.10 3.28 15.22
C VAL A 328 -3.20 4.41 14.21
N LEU A 329 -3.85 4.15 13.08
CA LEU A 329 -4.26 5.17 12.13
C LEU A 329 -5.60 5.76 12.55
N SER A 330 -5.62 7.02 12.90
CA SER A 330 -6.80 7.75 13.35
C SER A 330 -7.18 8.85 12.36
N VAL A 331 -8.47 8.99 12.06
CA VAL A 331 -9.01 10.07 11.23
C VAL A 331 -9.77 11.05 12.11
N GLU A 332 -9.36 12.32 12.15
CA GLU A 332 -9.91 13.29 13.08
C GLU A 332 -11.33 13.74 12.73
N THR A 333 -11.57 13.98 11.45
CA THR A 333 -12.89 14.43 10.96
C THR A 333 -13.33 13.54 9.80
N PRO A 334 -14.43 12.79 9.94
CA PRO A 334 -15.00 12.01 8.84
C PRO A 334 -15.66 12.93 7.81
N GLU A 335 -15.87 12.39 6.61
CA GLU A 335 -16.50 13.13 5.50
C GLU A 335 -18.01 13.36 5.74
N HIS A 336 -18.66 12.38 6.34
CA HIS A 336 -20.13 12.38 6.53
C HIS A 336 -20.51 12.44 8.00
N GLU A 337 -21.72 12.91 8.26
CA GLU A 337 -22.30 12.95 9.59
C GLU A 337 -23.50 12.00 9.65
N LEU A 338 -23.54 11.16 10.69
CA LEU A 338 -24.64 10.27 11.00
C LEU A 338 -24.90 10.32 12.51
N LEU A 339 -26.15 10.71 12.88
CA LEU A 339 -26.56 10.78 14.25
C LEU A 339 -27.23 9.47 14.69
N PHE A 340 -27.03 9.13 15.96
CA PHE A 340 -27.67 7.98 16.56
C PHE A 340 -29.16 8.28 16.83
N PRO A 341 -30.10 7.44 16.33
CA PRO A 341 -31.52 7.69 16.49
C PRO A 341 -32.02 7.33 17.90
N HIS A 342 -33.19 7.85 18.28
CA HIS A 342 -33.97 7.40 19.41
C HIS A 342 -34.74 6.11 19.07
N ASP A 343 -34.85 5.19 20.03
CA ASP A 343 -35.76 4.02 19.95
C ASP A 343 -36.74 4.03 21.13
N GLU A 344 -38.05 4.00 20.85
CA GLU A 344 -39.08 4.14 21.88
C GLU A 344 -39.07 2.97 22.91
N GLU A 345 -38.70 1.76 22.47
CA GLU A 345 -38.66 0.58 23.33
C GLU A 345 -37.34 0.43 24.09
N ASN A 346 -36.25 0.99 23.51
CA ASN A 346 -34.89 0.93 24.07
C ASN A 346 -34.46 -0.47 24.52
N LEU A 347 -34.84 -1.51 23.77
CA LEU A 347 -34.56 -2.91 24.15
C LEU A 347 -33.05 -3.23 24.15
N ASP A 348 -32.30 -2.52 23.34
CA ASP A 348 -30.83 -2.62 23.25
C ASP A 348 -30.09 -1.77 24.31
N GLY A 349 -30.83 -0.91 25.02
CA GLY A 349 -30.30 -0.03 26.07
C GLY A 349 -29.43 1.14 25.52
N LEU A 350 -29.52 1.46 24.22
CA LEU A 350 -28.58 2.38 23.57
C LEU A 350 -29.10 3.85 23.47
N ASN A 351 -30.26 4.20 24.02
CA ASN A 351 -30.78 5.58 23.99
C ASN A 351 -29.85 6.61 24.67
N PHE A 352 -28.89 6.19 25.48
CA PHE A 352 -27.85 7.10 26.00
C PHE A 352 -26.92 7.66 24.90
N LEU A 353 -26.96 7.11 23.69
CA LEU A 353 -26.23 7.58 22.52
C LEU A 353 -27.08 8.51 21.62
N GLU A 354 -28.38 8.65 21.91
CA GLU A 354 -29.28 9.51 21.10
C GLU A 354 -28.69 10.89 20.85
N GLY A 355 -28.74 11.31 19.59
CA GLY A 355 -28.24 12.60 19.14
C GLY A 355 -26.71 12.70 19.06
N LYS A 356 -25.95 11.71 19.53
CA LYS A 356 -24.51 11.68 19.33
C LYS A 356 -24.18 11.25 17.91
N ARG A 357 -23.05 11.73 17.40
CA ARG A 357 -22.53 11.25 16.12
C ARG A 357 -22.00 9.82 16.27
N VAL A 358 -22.23 8.98 15.26
CA VAL A 358 -21.62 7.62 15.22
C VAL A 358 -20.09 7.70 15.28
N ASP A 359 -19.49 8.75 14.70
CA ASP A 359 -18.04 9.01 14.79
C ASP A 359 -17.57 9.28 16.23
N GLU A 360 -18.37 9.94 17.07
CA GLU A 360 -18.02 10.12 18.49
C GLU A 360 -17.94 8.80 19.21
N VAL A 361 -18.87 7.89 18.93
CA VAL A 361 -18.86 6.54 19.52
C VAL A 361 -17.63 5.75 19.05
N ASN A 362 -17.30 5.84 17.75
CA ASN A 362 -16.13 5.19 17.18
C ASN A 362 -14.81 5.73 17.78
N LYS A 363 -14.71 7.04 18.02
CA LYS A 363 -13.56 7.65 18.71
C LYS A 363 -13.44 7.25 20.17
N MET A 364 -14.56 7.05 20.86
CA MET A 364 -14.53 6.52 22.22
C MET A 364 -14.12 5.06 22.24
N ALA A 365 -14.49 4.28 21.22
CA ALA A 365 -13.99 2.92 21.04
C ALA A 365 -12.46 2.93 20.78
N GLU A 366 -11.94 3.80 19.90
CA GLU A 366 -10.50 3.97 19.70
C GLU A 366 -9.78 4.32 21.00
N LEU A 367 -10.26 5.33 21.71
CA LEU A 367 -9.65 5.79 22.96
C LEU A 367 -9.67 4.71 24.03
N GLY A 368 -10.83 4.07 24.24
CA GLY A 368 -11.00 3.00 25.22
C GLY A 368 -10.09 1.80 24.94
N THR A 369 -10.00 1.38 23.69
CA THR A 369 -9.10 0.32 23.24
C THR A 369 -7.64 0.66 23.52
N ARG A 370 -7.20 1.85 23.11
CA ARG A 370 -5.81 2.31 23.32
C ARG A 370 -5.45 2.40 24.81
N LEU A 371 -6.38 2.81 25.67
CA LEU A 371 -6.18 2.80 27.11
C LEU A 371 -6.01 1.37 27.64
N ALA A 372 -6.96 0.49 27.31
CA ALA A 372 -6.94 -0.90 27.77
C ALA A 372 -5.68 -1.66 27.32
N HIS A 373 -5.32 -1.56 26.05
CA HIS A 373 -4.14 -2.23 25.51
C HIS A 373 -2.83 -1.66 26.09
N SER A 374 -2.75 -0.33 26.27
CA SER A 374 -1.60 0.30 26.94
C SER A 374 -1.45 -0.16 28.39
N ASP A 375 -2.54 -0.19 29.17
CA ASP A 375 -2.56 -0.69 30.55
C ASP A 375 -2.23 -2.18 30.60
N GLY A 376 -2.60 -2.93 29.56
CA GLY A 376 -2.25 -4.35 29.36
C GLY A 376 -0.80 -4.60 28.94
N GLY A 377 0.03 -3.56 28.77
CA GLY A 377 1.45 -3.70 28.43
C GLY A 377 1.76 -3.72 26.92
N VAL A 378 0.86 -3.20 26.08
CA VAL A 378 1.05 -3.05 24.63
C VAL A 378 1.38 -1.59 24.30
N PRO A 379 2.61 -1.28 23.85
CA PRO A 379 2.99 0.07 23.43
C PRO A 379 2.08 0.58 22.31
N GLN A 380 1.78 1.90 22.32
CA GLN A 380 0.89 2.54 21.36
C GLN A 380 1.60 3.69 20.66
N ILE A 381 1.61 3.63 19.33
CA ILE A 381 1.92 4.75 18.43
C ILE A 381 0.61 5.20 17.81
N ARG A 382 0.41 6.50 17.61
CA ARG A 382 -0.78 7.02 16.92
C ARG A 382 -0.36 7.95 15.81
N ILE A 383 -0.89 7.71 14.61
CA ILE A 383 -0.78 8.59 13.46
C ILE A 383 -2.16 9.16 13.17
N THR A 384 -2.29 10.48 13.26
CA THR A 384 -3.58 11.16 13.08
C THR A 384 -3.61 11.91 11.74
N LEU A 385 -4.58 11.55 10.90
CA LEU A 385 -4.93 12.29 9.70
C LEU A 385 -6.04 13.30 10.05
N PRO A 386 -5.91 14.58 9.71
CA PRO A 386 -6.99 15.58 9.95
C PRO A 386 -8.29 15.20 9.25
N ARG A 387 -8.18 14.68 8.01
CA ARG A 387 -9.28 14.16 7.19
C ARG A 387 -8.79 13.06 6.27
N LEU A 388 -9.70 12.23 5.77
CA LEU A 388 -9.40 11.25 4.74
C LEU A 388 -9.62 11.88 3.36
N ASN A 389 -8.56 12.39 2.75
CA ASN A 389 -8.56 12.97 1.41
C ASN A 389 -7.23 12.72 0.70
N ALA A 390 -7.15 13.02 -0.59
CA ALA A 390 -5.97 12.76 -1.40
C ALA A 390 -4.71 13.44 -0.85
N TYR A 391 -4.81 14.68 -0.36
CA TYR A 391 -3.69 15.43 0.18
C TYR A 391 -3.05 14.76 1.42
N TYR A 392 -3.86 14.37 2.41
CA TYR A 392 -3.33 13.71 3.61
C TYR A 392 -2.90 12.27 3.35
N LEU A 393 -3.51 11.58 2.38
CA LEU A 393 -3.01 10.29 1.93
C LEU A 393 -1.66 10.42 1.21
N GLY A 394 -1.44 11.48 0.44
CA GLY A 394 -0.14 11.79 -0.14
C GLY A 394 0.93 12.01 0.93
N GLN A 395 0.62 12.75 1.99
CA GLN A 395 1.51 12.90 3.14
C GLN A 395 1.81 11.54 3.80
N LEU A 396 0.79 10.70 4.00
CA LEU A 396 0.92 9.41 4.66
C LEU A 396 1.79 8.43 3.85
N ILE A 397 1.61 8.40 2.53
CA ILE A 397 2.41 7.56 1.63
C ILE A 397 3.89 7.92 1.76
N TYR A 398 4.24 9.18 1.56
CA TYR A 398 5.64 9.58 1.63
C TYR A 398 6.22 9.46 3.05
N PHE A 399 5.43 9.76 4.09
CA PHE A 399 5.82 9.54 5.49
C PHE A 399 6.25 8.08 5.74
N PHE A 400 5.48 7.11 5.25
CA PHE A 400 5.84 5.71 5.42
C PHE A 400 7.01 5.29 4.53
N GLU A 401 7.12 5.79 3.31
CA GLU A 401 8.25 5.50 2.43
C GLU A 401 9.59 5.96 3.03
N ILE A 402 9.67 7.22 3.46
CA ILE A 402 10.91 7.75 4.07
C ILE A 402 11.18 7.12 5.44
N GLY A 403 10.15 6.92 6.26
CA GLY A 403 10.23 6.22 7.54
C GLY A 403 10.75 4.79 7.39
N CYS A 404 10.32 4.08 6.36
CA CYS A 404 10.78 2.73 6.03
C CYS A 404 12.25 2.72 5.57
N GLY A 405 12.64 3.64 4.71
CA GLY A 405 14.03 3.78 4.26
C GLY A 405 14.98 4.04 5.43
N ILE A 406 14.63 4.97 6.33
CA ILE A 406 15.40 5.27 7.53
C ILE A 406 15.43 4.04 8.46
N SER A 407 14.28 3.44 8.75
CA SER A 407 14.15 2.33 9.70
C SER A 407 14.95 1.10 9.27
N GLY A 408 14.89 0.72 7.99
CA GLY A 408 15.66 -0.40 7.45
C GLY A 408 17.18 -0.18 7.53
N ASN A 409 17.64 1.05 7.29
CA ASN A 409 19.05 1.40 7.45
C ASN A 409 19.49 1.34 8.93
N VAL A 410 18.67 1.84 9.87
CA VAL A 410 18.93 1.73 11.33
C VAL A 410 18.95 0.27 11.78
N LEU A 411 18.08 -0.58 11.20
CA LEU A 411 18.06 -2.01 11.45
C LEU A 411 19.30 -2.74 10.87
N GLY A 412 20.02 -2.09 9.94
CA GLY A 412 21.22 -2.62 9.30
C GLY A 412 20.91 -3.65 8.21
N VAL A 413 19.86 -3.43 7.43
CA VAL A 413 19.49 -4.26 6.27
C VAL A 413 19.39 -3.43 4.99
N ASN A 414 19.43 -4.07 3.82
CA ASN A 414 19.11 -3.38 2.57
C ASN A 414 17.58 -3.27 2.42
N PRO A 415 16.96 -2.06 2.55
CA PRO A 415 15.51 -1.93 2.51
C PRO A 415 14.91 -2.01 1.09
N PHE A 416 15.72 -2.06 0.04
CA PHE A 416 15.24 -1.85 -1.33
C PHE A 416 15.27 -3.10 -2.22
N ASN A 417 15.96 -4.18 -1.84
CA ASN A 417 15.91 -5.46 -2.52
C ASN A 417 14.88 -6.42 -1.91
N GLN A 418 14.66 -7.59 -2.51
CA GLN A 418 13.76 -8.64 -2.02
C GLN A 418 14.24 -10.05 -2.42
N PRO A 419 15.42 -10.52 -1.94
CA PRO A 419 15.98 -11.81 -2.36
C PRO A 419 15.12 -13.00 -1.94
N GLY A 420 14.36 -12.89 -0.86
CA GLY A 420 13.56 -13.98 -0.30
C GLY A 420 12.42 -14.48 -1.20
N VAL A 421 11.97 -13.67 -2.16
CA VAL A 421 10.87 -14.07 -3.06
C VAL A 421 11.31 -14.83 -4.31
N GLU A 422 12.62 -15.02 -4.52
CA GLU A 422 13.11 -15.70 -5.72
C GLU A 422 13.00 -17.23 -5.63
N ALA A 423 13.10 -17.80 -4.44
CA ALA A 423 13.09 -19.24 -4.23
C ALA A 423 11.76 -19.88 -4.67
N TYR A 424 10.61 -19.32 -4.25
CA TYR A 424 9.31 -19.90 -4.65
C TYR A 424 9.04 -19.78 -6.14
N LYS A 425 9.48 -18.68 -6.79
CA LYS A 425 9.35 -18.51 -8.24
C LYS A 425 10.12 -19.57 -9.01
N LYS A 426 11.37 -19.83 -8.57
CA LYS A 426 12.22 -20.88 -9.15
C LYS A 426 11.55 -22.26 -9.03
N ASN A 427 11.02 -22.57 -7.86
CA ASN A 427 10.31 -23.83 -7.64
C ASN A 427 9.03 -23.95 -8.49
N MET A 428 8.23 -22.87 -8.56
CA MET A 428 7.03 -22.83 -9.39
C MET A 428 7.36 -23.04 -10.88
N PHE A 429 8.40 -22.42 -11.40
CA PHE A 429 8.80 -22.58 -12.79
C PHE A 429 9.30 -24.00 -13.07
N ALA A 430 10.04 -24.60 -12.15
CA ALA A 430 10.48 -25.98 -12.25
C ALA A 430 9.29 -26.96 -12.22
N LEU A 431 8.32 -26.77 -11.34
CA LEU A 431 7.10 -27.58 -11.25
C LEU A 431 6.16 -27.45 -12.46
N LEU A 432 6.25 -26.34 -13.18
CA LEU A 432 5.51 -26.11 -14.42
C LEU A 432 6.28 -26.51 -15.68
N ASP A 433 7.42 -27.19 -15.54
CA ASP A 433 8.30 -27.62 -16.63
C ASP A 433 8.66 -26.46 -17.60
N LYS A 434 8.90 -25.27 -17.03
CA LYS A 434 9.27 -24.10 -17.81
C LYS A 434 10.59 -24.33 -18.53
N PRO A 435 10.70 -24.08 -19.85
CA PRO A 435 11.96 -24.17 -20.58
C PRO A 435 13.11 -23.40 -19.89
N GLY A 436 14.25 -24.08 -19.70
CA GLY A 436 15.43 -23.59 -18.99
C GLY A 436 15.47 -23.93 -17.50
N TYR A 437 14.51 -24.73 -16.99
CA TYR A 437 14.44 -25.19 -15.59
C TYR A 437 14.45 -26.69 -15.48
N GLU A 438 14.97 -27.43 -16.50
CA GLU A 438 14.91 -28.88 -16.58
C GLU A 438 15.66 -29.55 -15.43
N ALA A 439 16.81 -29.02 -15.01
CA ALA A 439 17.60 -29.54 -13.91
C ALA A 439 16.87 -29.38 -12.56
N GLU A 440 16.28 -28.23 -12.33
CA GLU A 440 15.49 -27.94 -11.14
C GLU A 440 14.20 -28.77 -11.09
N SER A 441 13.52 -28.95 -12.24
CA SER A 441 12.33 -29.80 -12.35
C SER A 441 12.67 -31.23 -11.93
N LYS A 442 13.75 -31.81 -12.46
CA LYS A 442 14.19 -33.15 -12.08
C LYS A 442 14.50 -33.27 -10.58
N ALA A 443 15.25 -32.32 -10.04
CA ALA A 443 15.61 -32.31 -8.61
C ALA A 443 14.37 -32.23 -7.69
N ILE A 444 13.37 -31.41 -8.05
CA ILE A 444 12.11 -31.32 -7.29
C ILE A 444 11.31 -32.62 -7.39
N GLN A 445 11.20 -33.25 -8.57
CA GLN A 445 10.50 -34.52 -8.73
C GLN A 445 11.14 -35.65 -7.94
N GLU A 446 12.48 -35.73 -7.93
CA GLU A 446 13.21 -36.70 -7.10
C GLU A 446 12.94 -36.49 -5.61
N ARG A 447 12.92 -35.24 -5.14
CA ARG A 447 12.60 -34.92 -3.75
C ARG A 447 11.16 -35.31 -3.39
N LEU A 448 10.18 -34.95 -4.20
CA LEU A 448 8.76 -35.26 -3.95
C LEU A 448 8.52 -36.81 -3.95
N SER A 449 9.27 -37.58 -4.78
CA SER A 449 9.17 -39.03 -4.78
C SER A 449 9.76 -39.68 -3.53
N GLN A 450 10.63 -38.98 -2.78
CA GLN A 450 11.19 -39.46 -1.51
C GLN A 450 10.32 -39.07 -0.29
N GLU A 451 9.48 -38.04 -0.44
CA GLU A 451 8.57 -37.54 0.59
C GLU A 451 7.18 -38.24 0.54
N ALA A 452 6.87 -38.94 -0.57
CA ALA A 452 5.63 -39.73 -0.78
C ALA A 452 5.78 -41.17 -0.31
#